data_f846f1ff063c3e4cec96f281297f1233
#
_entry.id   f846f1ff063c3e4cec96f281297f1233
#
_cell.length_a   1.000
_cell.length_b   1.000
_cell.length_c   1.000
_cell.angle_alpha   90.00
_cell.angle_beta   90.00
_cell.angle_gamma   90.00
#
_symmetry.space_group_name_H-M   'P 1'
#
loop_
_entity.id
_entity.type
_entity.pdbx_description
1 polymer ?
#
loop_
_entity_poly.entity_id
_entity_poly.type
_entity_poly.pdbx_seq_one_letter_code
_entity_poly.pdbx_strand_id
1 'polypeptide(L)'
;VKHKGITLKRIALLLFVVILSYLFIQSKNILDIAAGVAIFLFGMLSLEEGFRAFAGGFLEKVLQKTTNTLPKSIGFGIITTTLMQSSSLVSVISISFLSAGLISLYQGIGIILGANIGTTTGAWLVAGFGLKVDIATYAMPMLVFGTLFIFQSNKKLKGIGYVLAGLGFLFLGIAYMKDGFEAFKNSIDLREYAISGYKGLFIFMFIGIFATVVMQSSHATLVLIITALGAHQITYENALALAIGSNVGTTITAILGSLSSGLEGKKLAGAHVIFNVATGIFAVIFIYQFKEIVEYSAEFLGIAKDDFTLKLALFHTYFNIIGVILTVPLLSYMIKLLNTIFKSKTIQKDEVDDVLFLNDTALDFADTAVNVLHKEAIHLYNNVFTIISKGLSVYKEDITSGMEVEDI
;
A
#
# COMPACT_ATOMS: atom_id res chain seq x y z
N VAL A 1 -9.45 -25.25 17.95
CA VAL A 1 -8.84 -24.79 16.68
C VAL A 1 -8.01 -23.52 16.87
N LYS A 2 -8.45 -22.53 17.71
CA LYS A 2 -7.70 -21.27 17.96
C LYS A 2 -6.31 -21.48 18.60
N HIS A 3 -6.13 -22.46 19.46
CA HIS A 3 -4.85 -22.67 20.17
C HIS A 3 -3.71 -23.19 19.26
N LYS A 4 -4.00 -24.02 18.25
CA LYS A 4 -2.96 -24.54 17.34
C LYS A 4 -2.39 -23.47 16.41
N GLY A 5 -3.20 -22.54 15.94
CA GLY A 5 -2.74 -21.45 15.03
C GLY A 5 -1.81 -20.43 15.71
N ILE A 6 -2.05 -20.12 16.99
CA ILE A 6 -1.20 -19.22 17.77
C ILE A 6 0.18 -19.83 18.03
N THR A 7 0.22 -21.14 18.32
CA THR A 7 1.49 -21.86 18.58
C THR A 7 2.36 -21.94 17.32
N LEU A 8 1.77 -22.22 16.15
CA LEU A 8 2.51 -22.29 14.89
C LEU A 8 3.10 -20.93 14.48
N LYS A 9 2.32 -19.83 14.62
CA LYS A 9 2.81 -18.47 14.36
C LYS A 9 3.98 -18.09 15.29
N ARG A 10 3.91 -18.44 16.57
CA ARG A 10 5.00 -18.18 17.53
C ARG A 10 6.25 -18.98 17.20
N ILE A 11 6.10 -20.25 16.84
CA ILE A 11 7.23 -21.10 16.43
C ILE A 11 7.88 -20.53 15.17
N ALA A 12 7.09 -20.17 14.15
CA ALA A 12 7.61 -19.57 12.91
C ALA A 12 8.36 -18.26 13.18
N LEU A 13 7.84 -17.40 14.05
CA LEU A 13 8.51 -16.16 14.46
C LEU A 13 9.83 -16.44 15.18
N LEU A 14 9.85 -17.40 16.11
CA LEU A 14 11.07 -17.77 16.84
C LEU A 14 12.13 -18.34 15.89
N LEU A 15 11.74 -19.23 14.97
CA LEU A 15 12.64 -19.77 13.95
C LEU A 15 13.21 -18.65 13.06
N PHE A 16 12.36 -17.72 12.63
CA PHE A 16 12.79 -16.57 11.84
C PHE A 16 13.83 -15.72 12.59
N VAL A 17 13.56 -15.41 13.87
CA VAL A 17 14.51 -14.65 14.72
C VAL A 17 15.83 -15.40 14.90
N VAL A 18 15.78 -16.71 15.14
CA VAL A 18 17.00 -17.54 15.29
C VAL A 18 17.82 -17.57 14.00
N ILE A 19 17.16 -17.76 12.84
CA ILE A 19 17.84 -17.76 11.53
C ILE A 19 18.49 -16.40 11.26
N LEU A 20 17.75 -15.29 11.48
CA LEU A 20 18.30 -13.95 11.30
C LEU A 20 19.47 -13.69 12.23
N SER A 21 19.36 -14.07 13.52
CA SER A 21 20.45 -13.90 14.50
C SER A 21 21.69 -14.68 14.07
N TYR A 22 21.54 -15.91 13.57
CA TYR A 22 22.64 -16.69 13.04
C TYR A 22 23.31 -15.98 11.84
N LEU A 23 22.52 -15.49 10.88
CA LEU A 23 23.03 -14.77 9.71
C LEU A 23 23.77 -13.48 10.10
N PHE A 24 23.26 -12.75 11.08
CA PHE A 24 23.90 -11.52 11.58
C PHE A 24 25.24 -11.77 12.26
N ILE A 25 25.38 -12.91 12.97
CA ILE A 25 26.65 -13.32 13.57
C ILE A 25 27.67 -13.69 12.50
N GLN A 26 27.21 -14.33 11.40
CA GLN A 26 28.09 -14.79 10.32
C GLN A 26 28.52 -13.65 9.38
N SER A 27 27.73 -12.60 9.22
CA SER A 27 28.02 -11.54 8.27
C SER A 27 27.58 -10.17 8.79
N LYS A 28 28.56 -9.32 9.07
CA LYS A 28 28.30 -7.93 9.43
C LYS A 28 27.59 -7.17 8.30
N ASN A 29 27.93 -7.46 7.05
CA ASN A 29 27.34 -6.79 5.90
C ASN A 29 25.83 -7.09 5.79
N ILE A 30 25.42 -8.33 6.07
CA ILE A 30 23.99 -8.69 6.12
C ILE A 30 23.30 -7.94 7.28
N LEU A 31 23.95 -7.80 8.41
CA LEU A 31 23.44 -7.02 9.54
C LEU A 31 23.27 -5.54 9.14
N ASP A 32 24.25 -4.94 8.49
CA ASP A 32 24.21 -3.53 8.07
C ASP A 32 23.09 -3.28 7.06
N ILE A 33 22.92 -4.17 6.07
CA ILE A 33 21.80 -4.11 5.11
C ILE A 33 20.46 -4.23 5.85
N ALA A 34 20.32 -5.22 6.73
CA ALA A 34 19.09 -5.44 7.49
C ALA A 34 18.78 -4.27 8.44
N ALA A 35 19.79 -3.69 9.08
CA ALA A 35 19.66 -2.50 9.90
C ALA A 35 19.21 -1.30 9.06
N GLY A 36 19.79 -1.13 7.86
CA GLY A 36 19.37 -0.12 6.90
C GLY A 36 17.89 -0.26 6.52
N VAL A 37 17.44 -1.48 6.22
CA VAL A 37 16.01 -1.77 5.95
C VAL A 37 15.14 -1.44 7.18
N ALA A 38 15.54 -1.82 8.37
CA ALA A 38 14.79 -1.55 9.60
C ALA A 38 14.67 -0.03 9.87
N ILE A 39 15.78 0.71 9.74
CA ILE A 39 15.81 2.17 9.88
C ILE A 39 14.91 2.82 8.81
N PHE A 40 14.98 2.37 7.56
CA PHE A 40 14.15 2.85 6.47
C PHE A 40 12.65 2.63 6.75
N LEU A 41 12.28 1.43 7.18
CA LEU A 41 10.89 1.11 7.55
C LEU A 41 10.40 1.99 8.72
N PHE A 42 11.25 2.23 9.72
CA PHE A 42 10.92 3.13 10.82
C PHE A 42 10.73 4.57 10.32
N GLY A 43 11.55 5.01 9.37
CA GLY A 43 11.39 6.29 8.70
C GLY A 43 10.05 6.42 7.98
N MET A 44 9.63 5.37 7.27
CA MET A 44 8.31 5.33 6.62
C MET A 44 7.17 5.42 7.63
N LEU A 45 7.22 4.67 8.74
CA LEU A 45 6.22 4.75 9.81
C LEU A 45 6.15 6.16 10.43
N SER A 46 7.31 6.79 10.61
CA SER A 46 7.37 8.17 11.11
C SER A 46 6.75 9.17 10.13
N LEU A 47 7.03 9.04 8.83
CA LEU A 47 6.39 9.85 7.80
C LEU A 47 4.86 9.69 7.80
N GLU A 48 4.41 8.45 7.87
CA GLU A 48 2.98 8.13 7.93
C GLU A 48 2.32 8.79 9.14
N GLU A 49 2.93 8.70 10.32
CA GLU A 49 2.44 9.34 11.54
C GLU A 49 2.41 10.87 11.41
N GLY A 50 3.45 11.45 10.81
CA GLY A 50 3.51 12.88 10.52
C GLY A 50 2.35 13.35 9.63
N PHE A 51 2.11 12.63 8.54
CA PHE A 51 1.01 12.95 7.64
C PHE A 51 -0.36 12.71 8.28
N ARG A 52 -0.54 11.67 9.10
CA ARG A 52 -1.78 11.47 9.88
C ARG A 52 -2.06 12.64 10.81
N ALA A 53 -1.05 13.21 11.45
CA ALA A 53 -1.19 14.36 12.33
C ALA A 53 -1.67 15.63 11.60
N PHE A 54 -1.29 15.81 10.31
CA PHE A 54 -1.78 16.90 9.47
C PHE A 54 -3.13 16.58 8.84
N ALA A 55 -3.33 15.33 8.44
CA ALA A 55 -4.44 14.92 7.60
C ALA A 55 -5.72 14.61 8.38
N GLY A 56 -5.68 14.61 9.71
CA GLY A 56 -6.83 14.27 10.54
C GLY A 56 -8.09 15.05 10.14
N GLY A 57 -9.09 14.37 9.59
CA GLY A 57 -10.33 14.92 9.07
C GLY A 57 -10.23 15.69 7.73
N PHE A 58 -9.05 16.20 7.36
CA PHE A 58 -8.86 16.91 6.08
C PHE A 58 -8.87 15.92 4.90
N LEU A 59 -8.13 14.82 5.03
CA LEU A 59 -8.03 13.79 3.99
C LEU A 59 -9.40 13.20 3.67
N GLU A 60 -10.21 12.94 4.70
CA GLU A 60 -11.58 12.44 4.58
C GLU A 60 -12.49 13.43 3.84
N LYS A 61 -12.44 14.72 4.20
CA LYS A 61 -13.21 15.78 3.54
C LYS A 61 -12.80 15.98 2.08
N VAL A 62 -11.49 15.92 1.80
CA VAL A 62 -10.97 16.03 0.44
C VAL A 62 -11.42 14.81 -0.37
N LEU A 63 -11.29 13.60 0.19
CA LEU A 63 -11.70 12.37 -0.48
C LEU A 63 -13.17 12.41 -0.89
N GLN A 64 -14.09 12.71 0.02
CA GLN A 64 -15.52 12.78 -0.28
C GLN A 64 -15.86 13.81 -1.37
N LYS A 65 -15.16 14.95 -1.42
CA LYS A 65 -15.44 16.03 -2.38
C LYS A 65 -14.73 15.86 -3.72
N THR A 66 -13.56 15.20 -3.75
CA THR A 66 -12.69 15.18 -4.93
C THR A 66 -12.68 13.85 -5.68
N THR A 67 -13.34 12.80 -5.19
CA THR A 67 -13.32 11.47 -5.84
C THR A 67 -14.59 11.14 -6.63
N ASN A 68 -15.39 12.13 -7.00
CA ASN A 68 -16.67 11.92 -7.69
C ASN A 68 -16.54 11.43 -9.14
N THR A 69 -15.35 11.39 -9.71
CA THR A 69 -15.07 10.83 -11.05
C THR A 69 -13.81 9.99 -11.02
N LEU A 70 -13.66 9.04 -11.94
CA LEU A 70 -12.49 8.16 -12.03
C LEU A 70 -11.15 8.92 -12.12
N PRO A 71 -10.98 9.92 -13.02
CA PRO A 71 -9.73 10.68 -13.08
C PRO A 71 -9.40 11.39 -11.76
N LYS A 72 -10.40 11.91 -11.07
CA LYS A 72 -10.20 12.55 -9.77
C LYS A 72 -9.83 11.54 -8.67
N SER A 73 -10.44 10.34 -8.70
CA SER A 73 -10.07 9.26 -7.79
C SER A 73 -8.63 8.81 -8.01
N ILE A 74 -8.22 8.65 -9.28
CA ILE A 74 -6.84 8.32 -9.65
C ILE A 74 -5.91 9.45 -9.18
N GLY A 75 -6.21 10.71 -9.49
CA GLY A 75 -5.42 11.86 -9.06
C GLY A 75 -5.29 11.94 -7.54
N PHE A 76 -6.37 11.70 -6.79
CA PHE A 76 -6.33 11.63 -5.33
C PHE A 76 -5.37 10.51 -4.86
N GLY A 77 -5.47 9.32 -5.43
CA GLY A 77 -4.57 8.20 -5.10
C GLY A 77 -3.11 8.53 -5.38
N ILE A 78 -2.79 9.16 -6.53
CA ILE A 78 -1.44 9.60 -6.88
C ILE A 78 -0.91 10.58 -5.83
N ILE A 79 -1.63 11.68 -5.59
CA ILE A 79 -1.19 12.76 -4.70
C ILE A 79 -1.01 12.24 -3.27
N THR A 80 -1.99 11.51 -2.77
CA THR A 80 -1.97 11.00 -1.39
C THR A 80 -0.81 10.02 -1.19
N THR A 81 -0.62 9.07 -2.11
CA THR A 81 0.48 8.10 -2.00
C THR A 81 1.84 8.77 -2.18
N THR A 82 1.98 9.75 -3.09
CA THR A 82 3.21 10.53 -3.25
C THR A 82 3.59 11.27 -1.97
N LEU A 83 2.62 11.90 -1.32
CA LEU A 83 2.87 12.64 -0.08
C LEU A 83 3.17 11.70 1.10
N MET A 84 2.35 10.66 1.26
CA MET A 84 2.47 9.75 2.40
C MET A 84 3.53 8.68 2.21
N GLN A 85 4.05 8.49 0.99
CA GLN A 85 4.98 7.42 0.62
C GLN A 85 4.50 6.01 1.03
N SER A 86 3.17 5.83 1.17
CA SER A 86 2.55 4.59 1.64
C SER A 86 1.26 4.28 0.86
N SER A 87 1.38 3.44 -0.18
CA SER A 87 0.20 2.93 -0.91
C SER A 87 -0.62 1.95 -0.07
N SER A 88 0.03 1.25 0.87
CA SER A 88 -0.66 0.35 1.79
C SER A 88 -1.63 1.10 2.69
N LEU A 89 -1.22 2.22 3.27
CA LEU A 89 -2.09 3.07 4.08
C LEU A 89 -3.26 3.62 3.26
N VAL A 90 -2.99 4.14 2.05
CA VAL A 90 -4.03 4.65 1.15
C VAL A 90 -5.03 3.54 0.79
N SER A 91 -4.56 2.31 0.58
CA SER A 91 -5.41 1.15 0.31
C SER A 91 -6.30 0.81 1.51
N VAL A 92 -5.74 0.77 2.73
CA VAL A 92 -6.50 0.47 3.97
C VAL A 92 -7.54 1.56 4.23
N ILE A 93 -7.18 2.84 4.09
CA ILE A 93 -8.12 3.96 4.19
C ILE A 93 -9.27 3.80 3.17
N SER A 94 -8.94 3.48 1.92
CA SER A 94 -9.94 3.29 0.86
C SER A 94 -10.87 2.11 1.14
N ILE A 95 -10.35 1.01 1.68
CA ILE A 95 -11.14 -0.16 2.12
C ILE A 95 -12.08 0.25 3.26
N SER A 96 -11.59 1.00 4.24
CA SER A 96 -12.38 1.49 5.37
C SER A 96 -13.53 2.40 4.90
N PHE A 97 -13.25 3.38 4.03
CA PHE A 97 -14.25 4.30 3.51
C PHE A 97 -15.30 3.61 2.62
N LEU A 98 -14.86 2.63 1.82
CA LEU A 98 -15.77 1.83 1.01
C LEU A 98 -16.68 0.98 1.88
N SER A 99 -16.14 0.33 2.92
CA SER A 99 -16.90 -0.46 3.88
C SER A 99 -17.88 0.39 4.68
N ALA A 100 -17.53 1.65 4.96
CA ALA A 100 -18.40 2.64 5.58
C ALA A 100 -19.44 3.24 4.60
N GLY A 101 -19.42 2.85 3.31
CA GLY A 101 -20.29 3.39 2.27
C GLY A 101 -20.08 4.89 2.02
N LEU A 102 -18.89 5.42 2.27
CA LEU A 102 -18.52 6.81 2.02
C LEU A 102 -18.05 7.02 0.58
N ILE A 103 -17.54 5.99 -0.07
CA ILE A 103 -17.17 5.95 -1.47
C ILE A 103 -17.75 4.70 -2.14
N SER A 104 -17.89 4.73 -3.45
CA SER A 104 -18.26 3.56 -4.24
C SER A 104 -17.06 2.67 -4.58
N LEU A 105 -17.30 1.40 -4.95
CA LEU A 105 -16.25 0.49 -5.41
C LEU A 105 -15.48 1.06 -6.62
N TYR A 106 -16.18 1.73 -7.53
CA TYR A 106 -15.59 2.38 -8.69
C TYR A 106 -14.57 3.46 -8.31
N GLN A 107 -14.92 4.30 -7.33
CA GLN A 107 -14.04 5.33 -6.79
C GLN A 107 -12.85 4.71 -6.04
N GLY A 108 -13.11 3.70 -5.21
CA GLY A 108 -12.09 2.98 -4.47
C GLY A 108 -11.04 2.34 -5.39
N ILE A 109 -11.48 1.71 -6.49
CA ILE A 109 -10.55 1.16 -7.50
C ILE A 109 -9.73 2.28 -8.14
N GLY A 110 -10.35 3.41 -8.50
CA GLY A 110 -9.62 4.57 -9.03
C GLY A 110 -8.52 5.06 -8.08
N ILE A 111 -8.80 5.11 -6.77
CA ILE A 111 -7.81 5.49 -5.76
C ILE A 111 -6.65 4.47 -5.71
N ILE A 112 -6.94 3.17 -5.74
CA ILE A 112 -5.92 2.11 -5.76
C ILE A 112 -5.04 2.21 -7.02
N LEU A 113 -5.64 2.42 -8.20
CA LEU A 113 -4.90 2.63 -9.45
C LEU A 113 -3.96 3.83 -9.33
N GLY A 114 -4.45 4.95 -8.79
CA GLY A 114 -3.64 6.13 -8.54
C GLY A 114 -2.54 5.89 -7.50
N ALA A 115 -2.83 5.15 -6.43
CA ALA A 115 -1.85 4.81 -5.41
C ALA A 115 -0.66 4.01 -5.97
N ASN A 116 -0.90 3.10 -6.91
CA ASN A 116 0.17 2.38 -7.59
C ASN A 116 1.08 3.30 -8.41
N ILE A 117 0.52 4.29 -9.13
CA ILE A 117 1.32 5.31 -9.82
C ILE A 117 2.08 6.16 -8.79
N GLY A 118 1.42 6.62 -7.71
CA GLY A 118 2.03 7.44 -6.67
C GLY A 118 3.23 6.78 -5.99
N THR A 119 3.22 5.44 -5.84
CA THR A 119 4.34 4.67 -5.28
C THR A 119 5.63 4.85 -6.08
N THR A 120 5.54 5.14 -7.38
CA THR A 120 6.72 5.29 -8.24
C THR A 120 7.59 6.50 -7.85
N THR A 121 7.01 7.51 -7.23
CA THR A 121 7.74 8.71 -6.78
C THR A 121 8.83 8.39 -5.77
N GLY A 122 8.64 7.36 -4.94
CA GLY A 122 9.66 6.89 -4.01
C GLY A 122 10.88 6.29 -4.72
N ALA A 123 10.68 5.57 -5.84
CA ALA A 123 11.78 5.08 -6.66
C ALA A 123 12.64 6.21 -7.20
N TRP A 124 12.00 7.29 -7.69
CA TRP A 124 12.71 8.49 -8.18
C TRP A 124 13.45 9.21 -7.05
N LEU A 125 12.86 9.31 -5.86
CA LEU A 125 13.49 9.91 -4.70
C LEU A 125 14.77 9.16 -4.32
N VAL A 126 14.74 7.83 -4.32
CA VAL A 126 15.89 7.01 -3.96
C VAL A 126 16.95 7.01 -5.07
N ALA A 127 16.56 6.72 -6.31
CA ALA A 127 17.50 6.64 -7.44
C ALA A 127 18.10 8.01 -7.81
N GLY A 128 17.31 9.09 -7.72
CA GLY A 128 17.72 10.45 -8.09
C GLY A 128 18.51 11.17 -7.01
N PHE A 129 18.09 11.05 -5.77
CA PHE A 129 18.72 11.74 -4.64
C PHE A 129 19.43 10.76 -3.70
N GLY A 130 18.79 9.66 -3.34
CA GLY A 130 19.22 8.72 -2.31
C GLY A 130 20.59 8.08 -2.53
N LEU A 131 20.97 7.85 -3.76
CA LEU A 131 22.24 7.22 -4.10
C LEU A 131 23.31 8.20 -4.61
N LYS A 132 22.90 9.38 -5.06
CA LYS A 132 23.80 10.34 -5.74
C LYS A 132 24.34 11.44 -4.83
N VAL A 133 23.61 11.78 -3.78
CA VAL A 133 23.98 12.83 -2.82
C VAL A 133 24.47 12.18 -1.55
N ASP A 134 25.41 12.79 -0.85
CA ASP A 134 25.76 12.38 0.52
C ASP A 134 24.63 12.74 1.47
N ILE A 135 23.60 11.89 1.44
CA ILE A 135 22.34 12.09 2.12
C ILE A 135 22.50 11.95 3.64
N ALA A 136 23.49 11.18 4.12
CA ALA A 136 23.77 11.07 5.53
C ALA A 136 24.02 12.44 6.15
N THR A 137 24.65 13.35 5.42
CA THR A 137 24.89 14.74 5.86
C THR A 137 23.57 15.51 6.09
N TYR A 138 22.52 15.26 5.29
CA TYR A 138 21.21 15.93 5.48
C TYR A 138 20.31 15.19 6.46
N ALA A 139 20.48 13.88 6.60
CA ALA A 139 19.68 13.05 7.51
C ALA A 139 19.85 13.49 8.98
N MET A 140 21.07 13.77 9.41
CA MET A 140 21.35 14.12 10.82
C MET A 140 20.66 15.42 11.26
N PRO A 141 20.73 16.55 10.55
CA PRO A 141 19.96 17.76 10.90
C PRO A 141 18.45 17.51 10.93
N MET A 142 17.92 16.72 9.94
CA MET A 142 16.49 16.39 9.91
C MET A 142 16.07 15.59 11.14
N LEU A 143 16.87 14.64 11.61
CA LEU A 143 16.62 13.89 12.84
C LEU A 143 16.64 14.78 14.09
N VAL A 144 17.59 15.69 14.18
CA VAL A 144 17.70 16.61 15.33
C VAL A 144 16.48 17.52 15.40
N PHE A 145 16.16 18.26 14.32
CA PHE A 145 14.99 19.13 14.30
C PHE A 145 13.69 18.36 14.36
N GLY A 146 13.61 17.20 13.69
CA GLY A 146 12.49 16.30 13.78
C GLY A 146 12.17 15.92 15.22
N THR A 147 13.17 15.45 15.96
CA THR A 147 13.03 15.08 17.37
C THR A 147 12.59 16.27 18.22
N LEU A 148 13.21 17.44 18.06
CA LEU A 148 12.83 18.66 18.79
C LEU A 148 11.34 19.03 18.57
N PHE A 149 10.84 18.87 17.36
CA PHE A 149 9.45 19.20 17.03
C PHE A 149 8.46 18.10 17.49
N ILE A 150 8.85 16.84 17.54
CA ILE A 150 8.02 15.75 18.07
C ILE A 150 7.65 16.00 19.54
N PHE A 151 8.54 16.57 20.32
CA PHE A 151 8.28 16.88 21.73
C PHE A 151 7.41 18.14 21.96
N GLN A 152 7.03 18.87 20.91
CA GLN A 152 6.15 20.02 21.05
C GLN A 152 4.70 19.60 21.32
N SER A 153 4.00 20.39 22.15
CA SER A 153 2.58 20.16 22.43
C SER A 153 1.65 20.50 21.25
N ASN A 154 2.12 21.32 20.30
CA ASN A 154 1.37 21.72 19.13
C ASN A 154 1.34 20.57 18.11
N LYS A 155 0.13 20.07 17.81
CA LYS A 155 -0.07 18.95 16.87
C LYS A 155 0.56 19.16 15.49
N LYS A 156 0.52 20.38 14.96
CA LYS A 156 1.11 20.69 13.65
C LYS A 156 2.63 20.62 13.69
N LEU A 157 3.27 21.21 14.72
CA LEU A 157 4.73 21.12 14.89
C LEU A 157 5.16 19.69 15.14
N LYS A 158 4.42 18.93 15.95
CA LYS A 158 4.65 17.51 16.17
C LYS A 158 4.59 16.72 14.87
N GLY A 159 3.59 16.98 14.01
CA GLY A 159 3.49 16.35 12.69
C GLY A 159 4.66 16.70 11.78
N ILE A 160 5.10 17.97 11.72
CA ILE A 160 6.32 18.38 11.01
C ILE A 160 7.54 17.65 11.57
N GLY A 161 7.61 17.48 12.88
CA GLY A 161 8.65 16.72 13.55
C GLY A 161 8.74 15.27 13.05
N TYR A 162 7.61 14.59 12.98
CA TYR A 162 7.54 13.22 12.44
C TYR A 162 7.91 13.15 10.96
N VAL A 163 7.52 14.13 10.14
CA VAL A 163 7.92 14.17 8.73
C VAL A 163 9.44 14.35 8.59
N LEU A 164 10.02 15.29 9.32
CA LEU A 164 11.47 15.51 9.30
C LEU A 164 12.25 14.29 9.81
N ALA A 165 11.83 13.73 10.94
CA ALA A 165 12.45 12.51 11.48
C ALA A 165 12.30 11.34 10.51
N GLY A 166 11.12 11.19 9.90
CA GLY A 166 10.84 10.16 8.90
C GLY A 166 11.77 10.26 7.69
N LEU A 167 11.92 11.44 7.11
CA LEU A 167 12.87 11.69 6.01
C LEU A 167 14.32 11.42 6.45
N GLY A 168 14.71 11.86 7.64
CA GLY A 168 16.04 11.60 8.19
C GLY A 168 16.33 10.10 8.32
N PHE A 169 15.39 9.33 8.89
CA PHE A 169 15.54 7.88 8.99
C PHE A 169 15.49 7.18 7.62
N LEU A 170 14.66 7.63 6.68
CA LEU A 170 14.67 7.10 5.32
C LEU A 170 16.06 7.23 4.68
N PHE A 171 16.63 8.42 4.72
CA PHE A 171 17.94 8.67 4.15
C PHE A 171 19.05 7.91 4.87
N LEU A 172 19.00 7.86 6.19
CA LEU A 172 19.96 7.08 6.97
C LEU A 172 19.86 5.58 6.63
N GLY A 173 18.64 5.05 6.49
CA GLY A 173 18.42 3.65 6.08
C GLY A 173 19.00 3.34 4.70
N ILE A 174 18.82 4.26 3.73
CA ILE A 174 19.40 4.12 2.39
C ILE A 174 20.94 4.11 2.46
N ALA A 175 21.54 4.99 3.26
CA ALA A 175 22.99 5.04 3.44
C ALA A 175 23.52 3.72 4.01
N TYR A 176 22.93 3.20 5.10
CA TYR A 176 23.31 1.91 5.68
C TYR A 176 23.17 0.75 4.70
N MET A 177 22.08 0.70 3.93
CA MET A 177 21.92 -0.34 2.89
C MET A 177 23.02 -0.23 1.84
N LYS A 178 23.33 0.99 1.36
CA LYS A 178 24.38 1.25 0.37
C LYS A 178 25.74 0.77 0.88
N ASP A 179 26.13 1.20 2.06
CA ASP A 179 27.42 0.83 2.67
C ASP A 179 27.51 -0.70 2.87
N GLY A 180 26.41 -1.32 3.33
CA GLY A 180 26.33 -2.77 3.49
C GLY A 180 26.49 -3.53 2.16
N PHE A 181 25.86 -3.08 1.07
CA PHE A 181 26.01 -3.69 -0.25
C PHE A 181 27.39 -3.44 -0.86
N GLU A 182 27.96 -2.26 -0.69
CA GLU A 182 29.33 -1.96 -1.15
C GLU A 182 30.37 -2.84 -0.44
N ALA A 183 30.22 -3.02 0.87
CA ALA A 183 31.07 -3.92 1.66
C ALA A 183 30.86 -5.40 1.27
N PHE A 184 29.60 -5.78 0.96
CA PHE A 184 29.26 -7.15 0.55
C PHE A 184 29.93 -7.53 -0.79
N LYS A 185 30.07 -6.58 -1.70
CA LYS A 185 30.74 -6.77 -3.01
C LYS A 185 32.15 -7.32 -2.89
N ASN A 186 32.86 -6.98 -1.82
CA ASN A 186 34.21 -7.47 -1.58
C ASN A 186 34.25 -8.92 -1.09
N SER A 187 33.11 -9.48 -0.68
CA SER A 187 33.00 -10.82 -0.11
C SER A 187 32.30 -11.80 -1.06
N ILE A 188 31.25 -11.37 -1.71
CA ILE A 188 30.41 -12.21 -2.61
C ILE A 188 29.90 -11.31 -3.74
N ASP A 189 30.03 -11.76 -4.99
CA ASP A 189 29.38 -11.14 -6.14
C ASP A 189 28.03 -11.83 -6.38
N LEU A 190 26.93 -11.20 -5.98
CA LEU A 190 25.59 -11.78 -6.17
C LEU A 190 25.20 -11.89 -7.66
N ARG A 191 25.93 -11.25 -8.58
CA ARG A 191 25.71 -11.39 -10.04
C ARG A 191 26.06 -12.78 -10.55
N GLU A 192 26.91 -13.52 -9.85
CA GLU A 192 27.21 -14.92 -10.19
C GLU A 192 25.98 -15.82 -10.09
N TYR A 193 24.99 -15.41 -9.27
CA TYR A 193 23.70 -16.09 -9.14
C TYR A 193 22.61 -15.52 -10.07
N ALA A 194 22.99 -14.60 -10.96
CA ALA A 194 22.06 -14.02 -11.92
C ALA A 194 21.60 -15.10 -12.91
N ILE A 195 20.30 -15.14 -13.14
CA ILE A 195 19.70 -16.05 -14.11
C ILE A 195 19.08 -15.19 -15.20
N SER A 196 19.55 -15.39 -16.45
CA SER A 196 19.07 -14.67 -17.62
C SER A 196 17.79 -15.26 -18.20
N GLY A 197 17.11 -14.47 -19.04
CA GLY A 197 15.92 -14.88 -19.76
C GLY A 197 14.69 -15.09 -18.88
N TYR A 198 13.62 -15.63 -19.45
CA TYR A 198 12.34 -15.78 -18.77
C TYR A 198 12.40 -16.61 -17.48
N LYS A 199 13.27 -17.62 -17.42
CA LYS A 199 13.47 -18.41 -16.19
C LYS A 199 13.94 -17.52 -15.04
N GLY A 200 14.91 -16.66 -15.30
CA GLY A 200 15.39 -15.68 -14.32
C GLY A 200 14.31 -14.67 -13.94
N LEU A 201 13.57 -14.14 -14.92
CA LEU A 201 12.47 -13.21 -14.67
C LEU A 201 11.43 -13.79 -13.71
N PHE A 202 10.99 -15.03 -13.90
CA PHE A 202 10.04 -15.68 -13.01
C PHE A 202 10.62 -15.89 -11.61
N ILE A 203 11.85 -16.39 -11.49
CA ILE A 203 12.48 -16.65 -10.18
C ILE A 203 12.62 -15.35 -9.40
N PHE A 204 13.18 -14.31 -10.02
CA PHE A 204 13.39 -13.02 -9.34
C PHE A 204 12.07 -12.29 -9.08
N MET A 205 11.04 -12.43 -9.92
CA MET A 205 9.70 -11.95 -9.62
C MET A 205 9.13 -12.61 -8.36
N PHE A 206 9.26 -13.92 -8.21
CA PHE A 206 8.82 -14.63 -7.00
C PHE A 206 9.60 -14.19 -5.76
N ILE A 207 10.92 -13.97 -5.89
CA ILE A 207 11.74 -13.41 -4.80
C ILE A 207 11.23 -12.02 -4.41
N GLY A 208 10.92 -11.16 -5.38
CA GLY A 208 10.33 -9.84 -5.14
C GLY A 208 8.99 -9.89 -4.44
N ILE A 209 8.10 -10.81 -4.85
CA ILE A 209 6.82 -11.07 -4.17
C ILE A 209 7.08 -11.47 -2.72
N PHE A 210 7.92 -12.47 -2.50
CA PHE A 210 8.23 -13.00 -1.18
C PHE A 210 8.82 -11.91 -0.26
N ALA A 211 9.81 -11.16 -0.74
CA ALA A 211 10.42 -10.07 0.00
C ALA A 211 9.38 -9.03 0.44
N THR A 212 8.48 -8.65 -0.48
CA THR A 212 7.43 -7.66 -0.16
C THR A 212 6.39 -8.21 0.82
N VAL A 213 6.03 -9.49 0.71
CA VAL A 213 5.13 -10.15 1.67
C VAL A 213 5.74 -10.17 3.07
N VAL A 214 7.04 -10.46 3.18
CA VAL A 214 7.77 -10.48 4.47
C VAL A 214 7.90 -9.07 5.04
N MET A 215 8.33 -8.10 4.21
CA MET A 215 8.55 -6.71 4.65
C MET A 215 7.24 -5.92 4.75
N GLN A 216 6.15 -6.43 4.18
CA GLN A 216 4.83 -5.76 4.09
C GLN A 216 4.91 -4.34 3.47
N SER A 217 5.97 -4.09 2.70
CA SER A 217 6.25 -2.80 2.08
C SER A 217 6.96 -2.99 0.73
N SER A 218 6.23 -2.74 -0.36
CA SER A 218 6.84 -2.73 -1.71
C SER A 218 7.82 -1.58 -1.88
N HIS A 219 7.58 -0.46 -1.19
CA HIS A 219 8.50 0.67 -1.21
C HIS A 219 9.87 0.26 -0.61
N ALA A 220 9.87 -0.36 0.57
CA ALA A 220 11.10 -0.84 1.20
C ALA A 220 11.79 -1.91 0.32
N THR A 221 11.04 -2.84 -0.26
CA THR A 221 11.58 -3.84 -1.20
C THR A 221 12.22 -3.16 -2.42
N LEU A 222 11.54 -2.17 -3.01
CA LEU A 222 12.04 -1.46 -4.18
C LEU A 222 13.32 -0.66 -3.85
N VAL A 223 13.38 -0.02 -2.69
CA VAL A 223 14.58 0.69 -2.23
C VAL A 223 15.75 -0.27 -2.05
N LEU A 224 15.52 -1.43 -1.45
CA LEU A 224 16.53 -2.49 -1.33
C LEU A 224 17.03 -2.93 -2.72
N ILE A 225 16.13 -3.11 -3.68
CA ILE A 225 16.47 -3.47 -5.07
C ILE A 225 17.29 -2.37 -5.74
N ILE A 226 16.87 -1.11 -5.64
CA ILE A 226 17.57 0.05 -6.23
C ILE A 226 18.97 0.17 -5.61
N THR A 227 19.10 -0.02 -4.31
CA THR A 227 20.40 0.07 -3.60
C THR A 227 21.32 -1.08 -4.01
N ALA A 228 20.81 -2.31 -4.08
CA ALA A 228 21.57 -3.46 -4.57
C ALA A 228 22.02 -3.29 -6.04
N LEU A 229 21.14 -2.72 -6.88
CA LEU A 229 21.46 -2.42 -8.28
C LEU A 229 22.52 -1.31 -8.38
N GLY A 230 22.41 -0.25 -7.59
CA GLY A 230 23.38 0.83 -7.51
C GLY A 230 24.77 0.38 -7.03
N ALA A 231 24.82 -0.59 -6.13
CA ALA A 231 26.04 -1.25 -5.68
C ALA A 231 26.55 -2.32 -6.66
N HIS A 232 25.90 -2.50 -7.82
CA HIS A 232 26.22 -3.53 -8.82
C HIS A 232 26.18 -4.96 -8.30
N GLN A 233 25.32 -5.25 -7.31
CA GLN A 233 25.14 -6.59 -6.74
C GLN A 233 24.14 -7.46 -7.52
N ILE A 234 23.25 -6.85 -8.27
CA ILE A 234 22.27 -7.54 -9.11
C ILE A 234 22.29 -7.00 -10.53
N THR A 235 21.87 -7.81 -11.49
CA THR A 235 21.72 -7.36 -12.88
C THR A 235 20.49 -6.50 -13.06
N TYR A 236 20.50 -5.63 -14.07
CA TYR A 236 19.33 -4.79 -14.38
C TYR A 236 18.08 -5.63 -14.70
N GLU A 237 18.21 -6.74 -15.44
CA GLU A 237 17.08 -7.63 -15.75
C GLU A 237 16.46 -8.26 -14.50
N ASN A 238 17.30 -8.73 -13.59
CA ASN A 238 16.81 -9.30 -12.32
C ASN A 238 16.17 -8.21 -11.44
N ALA A 239 16.69 -6.98 -11.47
CA ALA A 239 16.08 -5.84 -10.76
C ALA A 239 14.69 -5.50 -11.29
N LEU A 240 14.49 -5.53 -12.64
CA LEU A 240 13.17 -5.34 -13.25
C LEU A 240 12.17 -6.40 -12.75
N ALA A 241 12.59 -7.66 -12.75
CA ALA A 241 11.75 -8.77 -12.29
C ALA A 241 11.40 -8.66 -10.80
N LEU A 242 12.38 -8.34 -9.95
CA LEU A 242 12.18 -8.07 -8.52
C LEU A 242 11.17 -6.91 -8.31
N ALA A 243 11.27 -5.83 -9.09
CA ALA A 243 10.38 -4.68 -9.01
C ALA A 243 8.93 -5.04 -9.41
N ILE A 244 8.74 -5.83 -10.47
CA ILE A 244 7.42 -6.37 -10.83
C ILE A 244 6.88 -7.21 -9.67
N GLY A 245 7.70 -8.10 -9.13
CA GLY A 245 7.33 -8.94 -8.00
C GLY A 245 6.96 -8.13 -6.76
N SER A 246 7.69 -7.06 -6.47
CA SER A 246 7.39 -6.19 -5.33
C SER A 246 6.00 -5.55 -5.42
N ASN A 247 5.58 -5.15 -6.61
CA ASN A 247 4.22 -4.61 -6.84
C ASN A 247 3.15 -5.66 -6.62
N VAL A 248 3.34 -6.88 -7.15
CA VAL A 248 2.40 -7.99 -6.91
C VAL A 248 2.32 -8.32 -5.41
N GLY A 249 3.46 -8.36 -4.72
CA GLY A 249 3.55 -8.63 -3.28
C GLY A 249 2.83 -7.60 -2.40
N THR A 250 2.70 -6.35 -2.86
CA THR A 250 1.98 -5.28 -2.14
C THR A 250 0.52 -5.65 -1.84
N THR A 251 -0.07 -6.49 -2.68
CA THR A 251 -1.48 -6.87 -2.53
C THR A 251 -1.79 -7.59 -1.22
N ILE A 252 -0.78 -8.18 -0.57
CA ILE A 252 -0.95 -8.85 0.72
C ILE A 252 -1.46 -7.90 1.80
N THR A 253 -1.02 -6.63 1.79
CA THR A 253 -1.45 -5.64 2.78
C THR A 253 -2.93 -5.28 2.61
N ALA A 254 -3.40 -5.15 1.36
CA ALA A 254 -4.81 -4.94 1.07
C ALA A 254 -5.67 -6.16 1.44
N ILE A 255 -5.18 -7.38 1.19
CA ILE A 255 -5.85 -8.62 1.61
C ILE A 255 -5.99 -8.64 3.13
N LEU A 256 -4.89 -8.41 3.87
CA LEU A 256 -4.92 -8.41 5.34
C LEU A 256 -5.85 -7.32 5.89
N GLY A 257 -5.79 -6.09 5.34
CA GLY A 257 -6.66 -4.99 5.71
C GLY A 257 -8.15 -5.24 5.40
N SER A 258 -8.44 -6.11 4.41
CA SER A 258 -9.83 -6.45 4.06
C SER A 258 -10.42 -7.58 4.88
N LEU A 259 -9.65 -8.30 5.69
CA LEU A 259 -10.15 -9.47 6.45
C LEU A 259 -11.25 -9.09 7.45
N SER A 260 -11.12 -7.93 8.09
CA SER A 260 -12.10 -7.38 9.04
C SER A 260 -13.13 -6.46 8.37
N SER A 261 -13.00 -6.21 7.05
CA SER A 261 -13.93 -5.35 6.31
C SER A 261 -15.15 -6.12 5.80
N GLY A 262 -16.21 -5.37 5.45
CA GLY A 262 -17.37 -5.90 4.77
C GLY A 262 -17.07 -6.42 3.35
N LEU A 263 -18.11 -6.88 2.65
CA LEU A 263 -18.00 -7.46 1.32
C LEU A 263 -17.36 -6.51 0.30
N GLU A 264 -17.72 -5.23 0.36
CA GLU A 264 -17.19 -4.21 -0.55
C GLU A 264 -15.69 -3.99 -0.37
N GLY A 265 -15.19 -3.97 0.87
CA GLY A 265 -13.76 -3.89 1.14
C GLY A 265 -12.98 -5.10 0.60
N LYS A 266 -13.55 -6.30 0.67
CA LYS A 266 -12.97 -7.51 0.07
C LYS A 266 -12.93 -7.43 -1.46
N LYS A 267 -13.96 -6.85 -2.09
CA LYS A 267 -13.96 -6.58 -3.54
C LYS A 267 -12.84 -5.61 -3.92
N LEU A 268 -12.62 -4.56 -3.13
CA LEU A 268 -11.55 -3.60 -3.39
C LEU A 268 -10.15 -4.24 -3.27
N ALA A 269 -9.93 -5.07 -2.24
CA ALA A 269 -8.71 -5.85 -2.13
C ALA A 269 -8.54 -6.81 -3.32
N GLY A 270 -9.61 -7.47 -3.76
CA GLY A 270 -9.64 -8.30 -4.96
C GLY A 270 -9.27 -7.53 -6.23
N ALA A 271 -9.79 -6.30 -6.38
CA ALA A 271 -9.42 -5.41 -7.48
C ALA A 271 -7.92 -5.10 -7.50
N HIS A 272 -7.34 -4.83 -6.32
CA HIS A 272 -5.91 -4.57 -6.18
C HIS A 272 -5.06 -5.78 -6.59
N VAL A 273 -5.48 -6.99 -6.19
CA VAL A 273 -4.81 -8.25 -6.61
C VAL A 273 -4.89 -8.41 -8.12
N ILE A 274 -6.10 -8.32 -8.71
CA ILE A 274 -6.30 -8.49 -10.15
C ILE A 274 -5.45 -7.50 -10.94
N PHE A 275 -5.45 -6.22 -10.54
CA PHE A 275 -4.65 -5.19 -11.19
C PHE A 275 -3.15 -5.52 -11.17
N ASN A 276 -2.57 -5.78 -10.01
CA ASN A 276 -1.12 -6.00 -9.90
C ASN A 276 -0.68 -7.30 -10.57
N VAL A 277 -1.47 -8.38 -10.45
CA VAL A 277 -1.16 -9.67 -11.11
C VAL A 277 -1.25 -9.54 -12.63
N ALA A 278 -2.34 -8.94 -13.15
CA ALA A 278 -2.51 -8.76 -14.59
C ALA A 278 -1.42 -7.85 -15.18
N THR A 279 -1.12 -6.73 -14.51
CA THR A 279 -0.06 -5.81 -14.93
C THR A 279 1.32 -6.47 -14.84
N GLY A 280 1.57 -7.28 -13.81
CA GLY A 280 2.81 -8.03 -13.65
C GLY A 280 3.01 -9.06 -14.75
N ILE A 281 1.98 -9.83 -15.09
CA ILE A 281 2.01 -10.79 -16.21
C ILE A 281 2.29 -10.05 -17.52
N PHE A 282 1.55 -8.96 -17.77
CA PHE A 282 1.76 -8.13 -18.95
C PHE A 282 3.20 -7.62 -19.05
N ALA A 283 3.75 -7.11 -17.95
CA ALA A 283 5.12 -6.59 -17.93
C ALA A 283 6.19 -7.68 -18.17
N VAL A 284 5.99 -8.90 -17.65
CA VAL A 284 6.90 -10.02 -17.92
C VAL A 284 6.85 -10.44 -19.40
N ILE A 285 5.66 -10.49 -20.00
CA ILE A 285 5.50 -10.85 -21.42
C ILE A 285 6.19 -9.80 -22.32
N PHE A 286 6.02 -8.51 -22.00
CA PHE A 286 6.52 -7.40 -22.81
C PHE A 286 7.79 -6.76 -22.22
N ILE A 287 8.57 -7.51 -21.43
CA ILE A 287 9.73 -6.96 -20.70
C ILE A 287 10.78 -6.34 -21.64
N TYR A 288 10.99 -6.91 -22.80
CA TYR A 288 11.96 -6.40 -23.78
C TYR A 288 11.48 -5.09 -24.40
N GLN A 289 10.19 -4.98 -24.72
CA GLN A 289 9.58 -3.73 -25.22
C GLN A 289 9.62 -2.63 -24.14
N PHE A 290 9.38 -2.98 -22.88
CA PHE A 290 9.55 -2.05 -21.77
C PHE A 290 11.00 -1.55 -21.68
N LYS A 291 12.00 -2.44 -21.83
CA LYS A 291 13.41 -2.04 -21.82
C LYS A 291 13.71 -1.05 -22.94
N GLU A 292 13.23 -1.28 -24.16
CA GLU A 292 13.42 -0.38 -25.31
C GLU A 292 12.78 0.99 -25.06
N ILE A 293 11.55 1.04 -24.56
CA ILE A 293 10.86 2.29 -24.21
C ILE A 293 11.63 3.05 -23.13
N VAL A 294 12.13 2.34 -22.11
CA VAL A 294 12.94 2.93 -21.04
C VAL A 294 14.25 3.49 -21.59
N GLU A 295 14.98 2.75 -22.43
CA GLU A 295 16.24 3.21 -23.03
C GLU A 295 16.02 4.48 -23.87
N TYR A 296 15.04 4.48 -24.77
CA TYR A 296 14.71 5.65 -25.59
C TYR A 296 14.32 6.87 -24.73
N SER A 297 13.48 6.64 -23.73
CA SER A 297 13.04 7.72 -22.85
C SER A 297 14.16 8.22 -21.92
N ALA A 298 15.05 7.32 -21.48
CA ALA A 298 16.21 7.67 -20.66
C ALA A 298 17.17 8.58 -21.43
N GLU A 299 17.43 8.28 -22.71
CA GLU A 299 18.23 9.12 -23.59
C GLU A 299 17.61 10.51 -23.78
N PHE A 300 16.28 10.58 -24.01
CA PHE A 300 15.56 11.84 -24.13
C PHE A 300 15.60 12.69 -22.84
N LEU A 301 15.54 12.03 -21.67
CA LEU A 301 15.61 12.68 -20.35
C LEU A 301 17.03 13.01 -19.90
N GLY A 302 18.07 12.66 -20.69
CA GLY A 302 19.46 12.88 -20.33
C GLY A 302 19.98 11.97 -19.22
N ILE A 303 19.35 10.81 -19.01
CA ILE A 303 19.80 9.79 -18.06
C ILE A 303 21.00 9.06 -18.66
N ALA A 304 22.10 8.95 -17.89
CA ALA A 304 23.32 8.29 -18.36
C ALA A 304 23.05 6.82 -18.74
N LYS A 305 23.77 6.32 -19.75
CA LYS A 305 23.56 4.97 -20.29
C LYS A 305 23.77 3.85 -19.25
N ASP A 306 24.63 4.08 -18.29
CA ASP A 306 25.00 3.19 -17.19
C ASP A 306 24.20 3.44 -15.89
N ASP A 307 23.30 4.43 -15.87
CA ASP A 307 22.47 4.71 -14.71
C ASP A 307 21.23 3.80 -14.67
N PHE A 308 21.47 2.55 -14.35
CA PHE A 308 20.40 1.55 -14.25
C PHE A 308 19.44 1.80 -13.10
N THR A 309 19.82 2.58 -12.09
CA THR A 309 18.94 2.92 -10.96
C THR A 309 17.83 3.88 -11.38
N LEU A 310 18.16 4.94 -12.10
CA LEU A 310 17.16 5.85 -12.71
C LEU A 310 16.33 5.15 -13.78
N LYS A 311 16.93 4.28 -14.59
CA LYS A 311 16.20 3.47 -15.56
C LYS A 311 15.20 2.51 -14.88
N LEU A 312 15.52 1.96 -13.72
CA LEU A 312 14.60 1.14 -12.94
C LEU A 312 13.42 1.98 -12.40
N ALA A 313 13.67 3.20 -11.93
CA ALA A 313 12.62 4.13 -11.51
C ALA A 313 11.70 4.50 -12.68
N LEU A 314 12.26 4.75 -13.86
CA LEU A 314 11.52 5.02 -15.08
C LEU A 314 10.67 3.82 -15.52
N PHE A 315 11.27 2.61 -15.51
CA PHE A 315 10.56 1.36 -15.76
C PHE A 315 9.37 1.20 -14.80
N HIS A 316 9.59 1.39 -13.50
CA HIS A 316 8.54 1.26 -12.48
C HIS A 316 7.39 2.25 -12.72
N THR A 317 7.71 3.46 -13.22
CA THR A 317 6.70 4.45 -13.61
C THR A 317 5.91 3.99 -14.84
N TYR A 318 6.56 3.56 -15.91
CA TYR A 318 5.88 3.07 -17.11
C TYR A 318 5.05 1.83 -16.83
N PHE A 319 5.58 0.89 -16.05
CA PHE A 319 4.88 -0.31 -15.62
C PHE A 319 3.54 0.03 -14.98
N ASN A 320 3.51 0.97 -14.03
CA ASN A 320 2.27 1.35 -13.33
C ASN A 320 1.34 2.20 -14.22
N ILE A 321 1.86 3.14 -15.00
CA ILE A 321 1.04 3.98 -15.90
C ILE A 321 0.39 3.12 -16.98
N ILE A 322 1.15 2.25 -17.64
CA ILE A 322 0.62 1.35 -18.69
C ILE A 322 -0.41 0.40 -18.07
N GLY A 323 -0.14 -0.14 -16.88
CA GLY A 323 -1.10 -0.96 -16.15
C GLY A 323 -2.42 -0.24 -15.92
N VAL A 324 -2.38 1.02 -15.51
CA VAL A 324 -3.59 1.84 -15.33
C VAL A 324 -4.30 2.09 -16.66
N ILE A 325 -3.57 2.47 -17.72
CA ILE A 325 -4.14 2.70 -19.07
C ILE A 325 -4.85 1.45 -19.59
N LEU A 326 -4.28 0.27 -19.38
CA LEU A 326 -4.88 -1.00 -19.79
C LEU A 326 -6.09 -1.39 -18.93
N THR A 327 -6.07 -1.05 -17.64
CA THR A 327 -7.13 -1.45 -16.69
C THR A 327 -8.35 -0.55 -16.79
N VAL A 328 -8.19 0.76 -17.02
CA VAL A 328 -9.30 1.73 -17.05
C VAL A 328 -10.42 1.33 -18.01
N PRO A 329 -10.16 0.95 -19.28
CA PRO A 329 -11.21 0.48 -20.19
C PRO A 329 -11.90 -0.82 -19.72
N LEU A 330 -11.19 -1.66 -18.95
CA LEU A 330 -11.68 -2.95 -18.46
C LEU A 330 -12.35 -2.87 -17.10
N LEU A 331 -12.45 -1.67 -16.50
CA LEU A 331 -12.91 -1.47 -15.14
C LEU A 331 -14.31 -2.03 -14.88
N SER A 332 -15.23 -1.83 -15.81
CA SER A 332 -16.59 -2.36 -15.71
C SER A 332 -16.62 -3.90 -15.71
N TYR A 333 -15.76 -4.53 -16.51
CA TYR A 333 -15.63 -5.99 -16.53
C TYR A 333 -15.01 -6.49 -15.23
N MET A 334 -14.00 -5.80 -14.68
CA MET A 334 -13.38 -6.14 -13.40
C MET A 334 -14.40 -6.05 -12.26
N ILE A 335 -15.22 -5.00 -12.20
CA ILE A 335 -16.28 -4.86 -11.19
C ILE A 335 -17.32 -6.00 -11.34
N LYS A 336 -17.72 -6.34 -12.56
CA LYS A 336 -18.64 -7.45 -12.80
C LYS A 336 -18.05 -8.79 -12.34
N LEU A 337 -16.76 -9.02 -12.61
CA LEU A 337 -16.04 -10.20 -12.14
C LEU A 337 -16.01 -10.26 -10.62
N LEU A 338 -15.66 -9.16 -9.96
CA LEU A 338 -15.62 -9.05 -8.48
C LEU A 338 -16.99 -9.32 -7.88
N ASN A 339 -18.06 -8.79 -8.43
CA ASN A 339 -19.43 -9.06 -8.00
C ASN A 339 -19.84 -10.53 -8.19
N THR A 340 -19.22 -11.24 -9.13
CA THR A 340 -19.46 -12.67 -9.35
C THR A 340 -18.67 -13.53 -8.35
N ILE A 341 -17.43 -13.16 -8.05
CA ILE A 341 -16.56 -13.87 -7.10
C ILE A 341 -17.05 -13.65 -5.66
N PHE A 342 -17.30 -12.39 -5.29
CA PHE A 342 -17.72 -11.98 -3.97
C PHE A 342 -19.25 -11.77 -3.95
N LYS A 343 -19.99 -12.88 -4.03
CA LYS A 343 -21.46 -12.83 -3.88
C LYS A 343 -21.82 -12.67 -2.41
N SER A 344 -22.75 -11.76 -2.12
CA SER A 344 -23.49 -11.83 -0.87
C SER A 344 -24.21 -13.18 -0.84
N LYS A 345 -23.99 -13.99 0.18
CA LYS A 345 -24.95 -15.07 0.46
C LYS A 345 -26.27 -14.39 0.70
N THR A 346 -27.26 -14.65 -0.13
CA THR A 346 -28.65 -14.36 0.18
C THR A 346 -29.01 -15.27 1.36
N ILE A 347 -28.63 -14.85 2.54
CA ILE A 347 -29.25 -15.39 3.76
C ILE A 347 -30.69 -14.93 3.62
N GLN A 348 -31.63 -15.88 3.64
CA GLN A 348 -33.04 -15.53 3.89
C GLN A 348 -33.01 -14.53 5.03
N LYS A 349 -33.46 -13.30 4.76
CA LYS A 349 -33.47 -12.24 5.75
C LYS A 349 -34.29 -12.75 6.95
N ASP A 350 -33.59 -13.17 7.98
CA ASP A 350 -34.20 -13.14 9.31
C ASP A 350 -34.58 -11.67 9.54
N GLU A 351 -35.71 -11.46 10.21
CA GLU A 351 -36.35 -10.16 10.28
C GLU A 351 -35.53 -9.06 10.95
N VAL A 352 -34.33 -9.38 11.44
CA VAL A 352 -33.36 -8.47 12.05
C VAL A 352 -32.03 -8.65 11.34
N ASP A 353 -31.60 -7.64 10.61
CA ASP A 353 -30.31 -7.65 9.94
C ASP A 353 -29.15 -7.52 10.96
N ASP A 354 -28.08 -8.28 10.73
CA ASP A 354 -26.81 -8.13 11.45
C ASP A 354 -26.19 -6.74 11.24
N VAL A 355 -25.20 -6.41 12.07
CA VAL A 355 -24.40 -5.19 11.95
C VAL A 355 -23.86 -5.02 10.54
N LEU A 356 -24.20 -3.91 9.85
CA LEU A 356 -23.88 -3.68 8.46
C LEU A 356 -22.65 -2.77 8.28
N PHE A 357 -22.53 -1.71 9.07
CA PHE A 357 -21.56 -0.65 8.84
C PHE A 357 -20.37 -0.71 9.81
N LEU A 358 -20.55 -1.22 11.04
CA LEU A 358 -19.46 -1.29 12.02
C LEU A 358 -18.41 -2.30 11.56
N ASN A 359 -17.16 -1.85 11.55
CA ASN A 359 -15.99 -2.68 11.24
C ASN A 359 -14.75 -2.14 11.97
N ASP A 360 -13.80 -3.01 12.29
CA ASP A 360 -12.61 -2.65 13.07
C ASP A 360 -11.72 -1.63 12.35
N THR A 361 -11.68 -1.67 11.02
CA THR A 361 -10.85 -0.74 10.22
C THR A 361 -11.35 0.70 10.28
N ALA A 362 -12.63 0.92 10.58
CA ALA A 362 -13.19 2.26 10.76
C ALA A 362 -12.73 2.92 12.06
N LEU A 363 -12.35 2.13 13.07
CA LEU A 363 -11.91 2.64 14.38
C LEU A 363 -10.58 3.39 14.30
N ASP A 364 -9.74 3.08 13.30
CA ASP A 364 -8.46 3.73 13.09
C ASP A 364 -8.59 5.20 12.64
N PHE A 365 -9.81 5.61 12.21
CA PHE A 365 -10.10 6.94 11.66
C PHE A 365 -11.32 7.55 12.35
N ALA A 366 -11.11 8.58 13.18
CA ALA A 366 -12.12 9.14 14.07
C ALA A 366 -13.40 9.59 13.33
N ASP A 367 -13.26 10.34 12.23
CA ASP A 367 -14.41 10.83 11.45
C ASP A 367 -15.13 9.67 10.74
N THR A 368 -14.40 8.66 10.27
CA THR A 368 -14.97 7.44 9.69
C THR A 368 -15.74 6.65 10.75
N ALA A 369 -15.19 6.48 11.94
CA ALA A 369 -15.84 5.80 13.06
C ALA A 369 -17.16 6.47 13.44
N VAL A 370 -17.19 7.81 13.52
CA VAL A 370 -18.42 8.58 13.81
C VAL A 370 -19.45 8.39 12.68
N ASN A 371 -19.06 8.47 11.42
CA ASN A 371 -19.95 8.29 10.29
C ASN A 371 -20.54 6.86 10.24
N VAL A 372 -19.71 5.86 10.51
CA VAL A 372 -20.12 4.45 10.55
C VAL A 372 -21.09 4.23 11.71
N LEU A 373 -20.83 4.78 12.89
CA LEU A 373 -21.72 4.72 14.04
C LEU A 373 -23.08 5.39 13.75
N HIS A 374 -23.05 6.55 13.08
CA HIS A 374 -24.28 7.24 12.68
C HIS A 374 -25.12 6.41 11.70
N LYS A 375 -24.48 5.80 10.68
CA LYS A 375 -25.18 4.92 9.73
C LYS A 375 -25.75 3.67 10.41
N GLU A 376 -24.99 3.06 11.31
CA GLU A 376 -25.46 1.89 12.04
C GLU A 376 -26.61 2.24 12.99
N ALA A 377 -26.59 3.42 13.63
CA ALA A 377 -27.70 3.90 14.44
C ALA A 377 -28.98 4.09 13.62
N ILE A 378 -28.87 4.65 12.39
CA ILE A 378 -30.01 4.75 11.46
C ILE A 378 -30.49 3.36 11.03
N HIS A 379 -29.57 2.44 10.75
CA HIS A 379 -29.88 1.06 10.41
C HIS A 379 -30.63 0.36 11.55
N LEU A 380 -30.14 0.46 12.77
CA LEU A 380 -30.80 -0.05 13.99
C LEU A 380 -32.20 0.55 14.17
N TYR A 381 -32.32 1.87 14.02
CA TYR A 381 -33.60 2.56 14.09
C TYR A 381 -34.61 2.00 13.08
N ASN A 382 -34.17 1.83 11.80
CA ASN A 382 -35.03 1.27 10.77
C ASN A 382 -35.44 -0.19 11.03
N ASN A 383 -34.53 -1.00 11.59
CA ASN A 383 -34.84 -2.38 11.98
C ASN A 383 -35.84 -2.44 13.11
N VAL A 384 -35.64 -1.65 14.16
CA VAL A 384 -36.57 -1.54 15.29
C VAL A 384 -37.96 -1.08 14.80
N PHE A 385 -38.00 -0.06 13.93
CA PHE A 385 -39.21 0.45 13.34
C PHE A 385 -39.96 -0.62 12.50
N THR A 386 -39.19 -1.41 11.74
CA THR A 386 -39.72 -2.54 10.95
C THR A 386 -40.32 -3.63 11.85
N ILE A 387 -39.68 -3.95 12.98
CA ILE A 387 -40.16 -4.93 13.96
C ILE A 387 -41.48 -4.45 14.60
N ILE A 388 -41.51 -3.17 15.00
CA ILE A 388 -42.71 -2.56 15.61
C ILE A 388 -43.88 -2.58 14.62
N SER A 389 -43.66 -2.14 13.35
CA SER A 389 -44.72 -2.10 12.34
C SER A 389 -45.28 -3.48 12.04
N LYS A 390 -44.42 -4.51 11.96
CA LYS A 390 -44.84 -5.91 11.79
C LYS A 390 -45.57 -6.44 13.02
N GLY A 391 -45.07 -6.14 14.22
CA GLY A 391 -45.69 -6.55 15.49
C GLY A 391 -47.07 -5.97 15.68
N LEU A 392 -47.31 -4.77 15.16
CA LEU A 392 -48.63 -4.09 15.18
C LEU A 392 -49.46 -4.43 13.94
N SER A 393 -48.92 -5.16 12.95
CA SER A 393 -49.57 -5.45 11.65
C SER A 393 -49.95 -4.18 10.87
N VAL A 394 -49.17 -3.10 11.02
CA VAL A 394 -49.38 -1.79 10.39
C VAL A 394 -48.29 -1.52 9.37
N TYR A 395 -48.64 -0.88 8.25
CA TYR A 395 -47.62 -0.49 7.26
C TYR A 395 -46.73 0.67 7.77
N LYS A 396 -45.47 0.64 7.42
CA LYS A 396 -44.49 1.65 7.84
C LYS A 396 -44.90 3.06 7.42
N GLU A 397 -45.48 3.18 6.23
CA GLU A 397 -45.97 4.43 5.66
C GLU A 397 -47.11 5.01 6.52
N ASP A 398 -47.99 4.19 7.04
CA ASP A 398 -49.13 4.62 7.84
C ASP A 398 -48.67 5.21 9.17
N ILE A 399 -47.68 4.57 9.83
CA ILE A 399 -47.11 5.06 11.10
C ILE A 399 -46.45 6.43 10.93
N THR A 400 -45.89 6.72 9.72
CA THR A 400 -45.20 7.99 9.42
C THR A 400 -46.10 9.03 8.76
N SER A 401 -47.33 8.67 8.36
CA SER A 401 -48.23 9.54 7.62
C SER A 401 -48.91 10.63 8.45
N GLY A 402 -48.85 10.56 9.79
CA GLY A 402 -49.54 11.47 10.70
C GLY A 402 -51.07 11.23 10.73
N MET A 403 -51.55 10.06 10.25
CA MET A 403 -52.94 9.63 10.43
C MET A 403 -53.24 9.42 11.91
N GLU A 404 -54.51 9.64 12.31
CA GLU A 404 -54.95 9.29 13.65
C GLU A 404 -54.95 7.77 13.83
N VAL A 405 -54.70 7.30 15.07
CA VAL A 405 -54.55 5.86 15.36
C VAL A 405 -55.86 5.09 15.05
N GLU A 406 -57.00 5.78 15.00
CA GLU A 406 -58.30 5.20 14.65
C GLU A 406 -58.44 4.95 13.12
N ASP A 407 -57.58 5.54 12.27
CA ASP A 407 -57.58 5.41 10.83
C ASP A 407 -56.51 4.41 10.29
N ILE A 408 -55.69 3.85 11.19
CA ILE A 408 -54.66 2.86 10.90
C ILE A 408 -55.15 1.46 11.28
#